data_327523451673bfb75449ff33e68de16a
#
_entry.id   327523451673bfb75449ff33e68de16a
#
_cell.length_a   1.000
_cell.length_b   1.000
_cell.length_c   1.000
_cell.angle_alpha   90.00
_cell.angle_beta   90.00
_cell.angle_gamma   90.00
#
_symmetry.space_group_name_H-M   'P 1'
#
loop_
_entity.id
_entity.type
_entity.pdbx_description
1 polymer ?
#
loop_
_entity_poly.entity_id
_entity_poly.type
_entity_poly.pdbx_seq_one_letter_code
_entity_poly.pdbx_strand_id
1 'polypeptide(L)'
;QYFGYQVTALESNPLVHLIVSDGLSRFVMEDSRFTQAMRDLVTYCQDYQTYLAQAKDKSIDCVYFDPMFKVGIEESKNLDGIRLLANRQPLTEEALEQAKRVARHRVVVKAHYQDPIFEDLGLTRIKRPNTKFHYGYYQC
;
A
#
# COMPACT_ATOMS: atom_id res chain seq x y z
N GLN A 1 5.95 -11.36 0.64
CA GLN A 1 7.30 -11.91 0.87
C GLN A 1 7.24 -13.21 1.70
N TYR A 2 6.71 -13.20 2.93
CA TYR A 2 6.63 -14.39 3.80
C TYR A 2 5.92 -15.60 3.16
N PHE A 3 4.92 -15.38 2.35
CA PHE A 3 4.17 -16.41 1.61
C PHE A 3 4.74 -16.71 0.22
N GLY A 4 5.98 -16.32 -0.08
CA GLY A 4 6.65 -16.61 -1.35
C GLY A 4 6.38 -15.60 -2.47
N TYR A 5 5.65 -14.51 -2.20
CA TYR A 5 5.45 -13.44 -3.18
C TYR A 5 6.63 -12.48 -3.18
N GLN A 6 7.04 -12.00 -4.34
CA GLN A 6 7.95 -10.88 -4.43
C GLN A 6 7.18 -9.57 -4.21
N VAL A 7 7.64 -8.77 -3.26
CA VAL A 7 6.97 -7.51 -2.89
C VAL A 7 7.93 -6.36 -3.05
N THR A 8 7.47 -5.31 -3.71
CA THR A 8 8.12 -4.00 -3.78
C THR A 8 7.23 -2.99 -3.06
N ALA A 9 7.78 -2.29 -2.09
CA ALA A 9 7.08 -1.25 -1.35
C ALA A 9 7.62 0.14 -1.72
N LEU A 10 6.73 1.10 -1.88
CA LEU A 10 7.06 2.48 -2.19
C LEU A 10 6.67 3.37 -1.02
N GLU A 11 7.56 4.27 -0.65
CA GLU A 11 7.31 5.32 0.33
C GLU A 11 7.86 6.65 -0.20
N SER A 12 7.00 7.65 -0.32
CA SER A 12 7.37 8.95 -0.88
C SER A 12 8.10 9.86 0.10
N ASN A 13 7.88 9.69 1.41
CA ASN A 13 8.56 10.48 2.43
C ASN A 13 9.93 9.88 2.77
N PRO A 14 11.05 10.59 2.54
CA PRO A 14 12.39 10.05 2.76
C PRO A 14 12.65 9.63 4.21
N LEU A 15 12.09 10.36 5.18
CA LEU A 15 12.29 10.05 6.59
C LEU A 15 11.54 8.77 6.98
N VAL A 16 10.30 8.62 6.53
CA VAL A 16 9.51 7.41 6.76
C VAL A 16 10.18 6.21 6.08
N HIS A 17 10.61 6.38 4.83
CA HIS A 17 11.34 5.33 4.10
C HIS A 17 12.61 4.90 4.85
N LEU A 18 13.40 5.86 5.35
CA LEU A 18 14.61 5.57 6.12
C LEU A 18 14.30 4.74 7.38
N ILE A 19 13.30 5.16 8.17
CA ILE A 19 12.89 4.47 9.39
C ILE A 19 12.42 3.05 9.09
N VAL A 20 11.58 2.88 8.07
CA VAL A 20 11.04 1.57 7.67
C VAL A 20 12.15 0.66 7.15
N SER A 21 13.02 1.16 6.28
CA SER A 21 14.14 0.39 5.71
C SER A 21 15.13 -0.05 6.79
N ASP A 22 15.46 0.84 7.73
CA ASP A 22 16.32 0.51 8.87
C ASP A 22 15.65 -0.55 9.76
N GLY A 23 14.37 -0.38 10.09
CA GLY A 23 13.60 -1.35 10.86
C GLY A 23 13.58 -2.73 10.18
N LEU A 24 13.26 -2.81 8.90
CA LEU A 24 13.28 -4.05 8.11
C LEU A 24 14.66 -4.71 8.09
N SER A 25 15.73 -3.92 8.10
CA SER A 25 17.11 -4.42 8.09
C SER A 25 17.59 -4.95 9.43
N ARG A 26 17.09 -4.47 10.55
CA ARG A 26 17.60 -4.78 11.91
C ARG A 26 16.69 -5.66 12.73
N PHE A 27 15.38 -5.53 12.55
CA PHE A 27 14.42 -6.24 13.38
C PHE A 27 14.55 -7.76 13.20
N VAL A 28 14.55 -8.50 14.31
CA VAL A 28 14.66 -9.97 14.33
C VAL A 28 13.41 -10.53 15.00
N MET A 29 12.79 -11.48 14.34
CA MET A 29 11.66 -12.24 14.88
C MET A 29 12.12 -13.63 15.30
N GLU A 30 11.39 -14.26 16.22
CA GLU A 30 11.64 -15.67 16.60
C GLU A 30 11.51 -16.61 15.39
N ASP A 31 10.53 -16.37 14.50
CA ASP A 31 10.44 -17.07 13.22
C ASP A 31 11.48 -16.49 12.25
N SER A 32 12.52 -17.28 11.96
CA SER A 32 13.60 -16.90 11.03
C SER A 32 13.10 -16.63 9.60
N ARG A 33 12.02 -17.30 9.15
CA ARG A 33 11.40 -17.07 7.84
C ARG A 33 10.78 -15.68 7.78
N PHE A 34 10.22 -15.20 8.91
CA PHE A 34 9.68 -13.84 8.98
C PHE A 34 10.82 -12.81 8.91
N THR A 35 11.91 -13.06 9.64
CA THR A 35 13.12 -12.23 9.59
C THR A 35 13.66 -12.17 8.15
N GLN A 36 13.78 -13.31 7.47
CA GLN A 36 14.24 -13.34 6.09
C GLN A 36 13.30 -12.61 5.14
N ALA A 37 11.98 -12.78 5.28
CA ALA A 37 10.99 -12.08 4.48
C ALA A 37 11.09 -10.55 4.61
N MET A 38 11.43 -10.03 5.79
CA MET A 38 11.71 -8.60 5.98
C MET A 38 12.97 -8.14 5.24
N ARG A 39 14.04 -8.97 5.23
CA ARG A 39 15.29 -8.66 4.50
C ARG A 39 15.10 -8.66 2.98
N ASP A 40 14.25 -9.56 2.50
CA ASP A 40 13.97 -9.73 1.07
C ASP A 40 12.98 -8.71 0.50
N LEU A 41 12.35 -7.89 1.36
CA LEU A 41 11.43 -6.85 0.92
C LEU A 41 12.21 -5.72 0.22
N VAL A 42 11.89 -5.49 -1.04
CA VAL A 42 12.46 -4.36 -1.80
C VAL A 42 11.70 -3.10 -1.47
N THR A 43 12.41 -2.04 -1.07
CA THR A 43 11.80 -0.73 -0.77
C THR A 43 12.45 0.37 -1.62
N TYR A 44 11.63 1.31 -2.11
CA TYR A 44 12.10 2.51 -2.80
C TYR A 44 11.55 3.77 -2.14
N CYS A 45 12.42 4.77 -1.99
CA CYS A 45 12.02 6.14 -1.64
C CYS A 45 11.53 6.83 -2.92
N GLN A 46 10.28 6.61 -3.28
CA GLN A 46 9.72 7.12 -4.52
C GLN A 46 8.21 7.32 -4.42
N ASP A 47 7.72 8.36 -5.09
CA ASP A 47 6.30 8.56 -5.30
C ASP A 47 5.72 7.48 -6.24
N TYR A 48 4.55 6.96 -5.89
CA TYR A 48 3.92 5.87 -6.63
C TYR A 48 3.46 6.27 -8.03
N GLN A 49 3.08 7.53 -8.26
CA GLN A 49 2.66 8.01 -9.59
C GLN A 49 3.86 8.00 -10.54
N THR A 50 5.01 8.49 -10.05
CA THR A 50 6.27 8.46 -10.81
C THR A 50 6.70 7.02 -11.12
N TYR A 51 6.60 6.12 -10.13
CA TYR A 51 6.93 4.72 -10.33
C TYR A 51 6.02 4.06 -11.37
N LEU A 52 4.70 4.25 -11.25
CA LEU A 52 3.74 3.66 -12.19
C LEU A 52 3.93 4.21 -13.61
N ALA A 53 4.22 5.50 -13.77
CA ALA A 53 4.46 6.10 -15.08
C ALA A 53 5.67 5.46 -15.81
N GLN A 54 6.68 5.03 -15.07
CA GLN A 54 7.90 4.39 -15.60
C GLN A 54 7.77 2.87 -15.76
N ALA A 55 6.84 2.25 -15.05
CA ALA A 55 6.63 0.80 -15.09
C ALA A 55 6.05 0.37 -16.44
N LYS A 56 6.51 -0.79 -16.92
CA LYS A 56 6.02 -1.39 -18.16
C LYS A 56 4.60 -1.92 -17.98
N ASP A 57 3.82 -1.92 -19.07
CA ASP A 57 2.50 -2.51 -19.09
C ASP A 57 2.55 -3.97 -18.65
N LYS A 58 1.58 -4.38 -17.82
CA LYS A 58 1.43 -5.77 -17.36
C LYS A 58 2.71 -6.38 -16.76
N SER A 59 3.51 -5.54 -16.08
CA SER A 59 4.78 -5.98 -15.47
C SER A 59 4.67 -6.45 -14.03
N ILE A 60 3.57 -6.11 -13.33
CA ILE A 60 3.33 -6.40 -11.91
C ILE A 60 2.05 -7.21 -11.79
N ASP A 61 2.06 -8.29 -11.03
CA ASP A 61 0.87 -9.15 -10.92
C ASP A 61 -0.29 -8.45 -10.20
N CYS A 62 0.02 -7.73 -9.10
CA CYS A 62 -0.97 -7.00 -8.32
C CYS A 62 -0.40 -5.67 -7.82
N VAL A 63 -1.12 -4.58 -8.04
CA VAL A 63 -0.83 -3.27 -7.45
C VAL A 63 -1.75 -3.09 -6.24
N TYR A 64 -1.16 -2.76 -5.09
CA TYR A 64 -1.89 -2.57 -3.84
C TYR A 64 -1.69 -1.15 -3.31
N PHE A 65 -2.80 -0.48 -3.00
CA PHE A 65 -2.82 0.82 -2.36
C PHE A 65 -3.36 0.75 -0.94
N ASP A 66 -2.63 1.33 0.01
CA ASP A 66 -3.05 1.53 1.39
C ASP A 66 -2.94 3.03 1.74
N PRO A 67 -3.75 3.89 1.12
CA PRO A 67 -3.68 5.33 1.36
C PRO A 67 -4.03 5.63 2.82
N MET A 68 -3.47 6.71 3.35
CA MET A 68 -3.84 7.19 4.68
C MET A 68 -5.32 7.53 4.72
N PHE A 69 -6.04 6.95 5.67
CA PHE A 69 -7.48 7.19 5.81
C PHE A 69 -7.79 8.66 6.09
N LYS A 70 -8.76 9.21 5.38
CA LYS A 70 -9.30 10.55 5.64
C LYS A 70 -9.97 10.61 7.02
N VAL A 71 -10.59 9.52 7.43
CA VAL A 71 -11.19 9.36 8.77
C VAL A 71 -10.15 8.77 9.69
N GLY A 72 -9.68 9.55 10.67
CA GLY A 72 -8.71 9.10 11.66
C GLY A 72 -9.27 7.94 12.50
N ILE A 73 -8.52 6.85 12.61
CA ILE A 73 -8.82 5.80 13.58
C ILE A 73 -8.27 6.29 14.91
N GLU A 74 -9.14 6.78 15.81
CA GLU A 74 -8.77 7.38 17.10
C GLU A 74 -7.92 6.46 18.00
N GLU A 75 -7.99 5.15 17.78
CA GLU A 75 -7.34 4.14 18.63
C GLU A 75 -5.83 3.95 18.36
N SER A 76 -5.26 4.60 17.34
CA SER A 76 -3.85 4.43 16.97
C SER A 76 -2.97 5.60 17.41
N LYS A 77 -2.90 5.86 18.72
CA LYS A 77 -2.07 6.93 19.32
C LYS A 77 -0.57 6.77 19.03
N ASN A 78 -0.10 5.55 18.81
CA ASN A 78 1.32 5.26 18.59
C ASN A 78 1.85 5.72 17.22
N LEU A 79 0.99 6.14 16.30
CA LEU A 79 1.37 6.58 14.96
C LEU A 79 1.24 8.10 14.75
N ASP A 80 0.93 8.88 15.80
CA ASP A 80 0.67 10.31 15.65
C ASP A 80 1.87 11.08 15.10
N GLY A 81 3.09 10.70 15.46
CA GLY A 81 4.31 11.28 14.91
C GLY A 81 4.49 11.02 13.41
N ILE A 82 4.14 9.83 12.94
CA ILE A 82 4.25 9.45 11.53
C ILE A 82 3.11 10.06 10.70
N ARG A 83 1.95 10.28 11.30
CA ARG A 83 0.80 10.91 10.62
C ARG A 83 1.09 12.34 10.12
N LEU A 84 1.98 13.07 10.81
CA LEU A 84 2.42 14.39 10.37
C LEU A 84 3.28 14.34 9.09
N LEU A 85 3.95 13.22 8.87
CA LEU A 85 4.83 12.97 7.73
C LEU A 85 4.13 12.25 6.57
N ALA A 86 2.93 11.73 6.80
CA ALA A 86 2.21 10.93 5.83
C ALA A 86 1.69 11.79 4.66
N ASN A 87 1.85 11.27 3.46
CA ASN A 87 1.19 11.82 2.27
C ASN A 87 -0.33 11.59 2.39
N ARG A 88 -1.10 12.68 2.45
CA ARG A 88 -2.57 12.64 2.55
C ARG A 88 -3.27 12.87 1.22
N GLN A 89 -2.55 12.85 0.12
CA GLN A 89 -3.17 12.98 -1.19
C GLN A 89 -4.10 11.79 -1.45
N PRO A 90 -5.33 12.03 -1.90
CA PRO A 90 -6.24 10.96 -2.26
C PRO A 90 -5.70 10.19 -3.46
N LEU A 91 -6.01 8.90 -3.53
CA LEU A 91 -5.80 8.12 -4.75
C LEU A 91 -6.69 8.70 -5.85
N THR A 92 -6.07 9.11 -6.96
CA THR A 92 -6.76 9.72 -8.09
C THR A 92 -7.18 8.68 -9.12
N GLU A 93 -8.12 9.04 -9.99
CA GLU A 93 -8.53 8.20 -11.10
C GLU A 93 -7.37 7.93 -12.07
N GLU A 94 -6.53 8.95 -12.34
CA GLU A 94 -5.35 8.79 -13.19
C GLU A 94 -4.36 7.77 -12.60
N ALA A 95 -4.16 7.79 -11.30
CA ALA A 95 -3.30 6.83 -10.62
C ALA A 95 -3.87 5.41 -10.70
N LEU A 96 -5.20 5.27 -10.57
CA LEU A 96 -5.87 4.00 -10.76
C LEU A 96 -5.72 3.48 -12.19
N GLU A 97 -5.87 4.33 -13.21
CA GLU A 97 -5.69 3.94 -14.61
C GLU A 97 -4.25 3.50 -14.90
N GLN A 98 -3.24 4.19 -14.35
CA GLN A 98 -1.86 3.74 -14.46
C GLN A 98 -1.64 2.40 -13.75
N ALA A 99 -2.24 2.20 -12.59
CA ALA A 99 -2.17 0.92 -11.89
C ALA A 99 -2.82 -0.22 -12.69
N LYS A 100 -3.97 0.01 -13.34
CA LYS A 100 -4.63 -0.96 -14.24
C LYS A 100 -3.78 -1.31 -15.45
N ARG A 101 -3.07 -0.32 -16.01
CA ARG A 101 -2.13 -0.53 -17.12
C ARG A 101 -0.98 -1.46 -16.70
N VAL A 102 -0.41 -1.22 -15.53
CA VAL A 102 0.78 -1.93 -15.02
C VAL A 102 0.43 -3.30 -14.45
N ALA A 103 -0.74 -3.46 -13.83
CA ALA A 103 -1.18 -4.71 -13.21
C ALA A 103 -1.57 -5.77 -14.24
N ARG A 104 -1.11 -7.02 -14.03
CA ARG A 104 -1.53 -8.19 -14.83
C ARG A 104 -2.91 -8.69 -14.42
N HIS A 105 -3.15 -8.73 -13.12
CA HIS A 105 -4.33 -9.41 -12.58
C HIS A 105 -5.24 -8.47 -11.80
N ARG A 106 -4.70 -7.68 -10.87
CA ARG A 106 -5.54 -6.87 -9.98
C ARG A 106 -4.90 -5.57 -9.56
N VAL A 107 -5.76 -4.59 -9.36
CA VAL A 107 -5.49 -3.43 -8.48
C VAL A 107 -6.36 -3.59 -7.25
N VAL A 108 -5.77 -3.44 -6.07
CA VAL A 108 -6.46 -3.56 -4.77
C VAL A 108 -6.27 -2.26 -3.99
N VAL A 109 -7.33 -1.77 -3.39
CA VAL A 109 -7.33 -0.57 -2.54
C VAL A 109 -7.91 -0.94 -1.18
N LYS A 110 -7.21 -0.59 -0.11
CA LYS A 110 -7.72 -0.66 1.25
C LYS A 110 -8.19 0.73 1.67
N ALA A 111 -9.38 0.84 2.24
CA ALA A 111 -9.89 2.10 2.75
C ALA A 111 -10.83 1.88 3.93
N HIS A 112 -11.15 2.96 4.67
CA HIS A 112 -12.15 2.91 5.73
C HIS A 112 -13.50 2.46 5.17
N TYR A 113 -14.30 1.72 5.95
CA TYR A 113 -15.56 1.17 5.46
C TYR A 113 -16.60 2.24 5.04
N GLN A 114 -16.44 3.48 5.52
CA GLN A 114 -17.28 4.64 5.15
C GLN A 114 -16.66 5.49 4.03
N ASP A 115 -15.48 5.15 3.54
CA ASP A 115 -14.83 5.94 2.49
C ASP A 115 -15.55 5.70 1.16
N PRO A 116 -15.96 6.76 0.44
CA PRO A 116 -16.63 6.64 -0.85
C PRO A 116 -15.71 6.18 -1.98
N ILE A 117 -14.41 6.03 -1.74
CA ILE A 117 -13.39 5.70 -2.75
C ILE A 117 -13.73 4.44 -3.56
N PHE A 118 -14.44 3.48 -2.95
CA PHE A 118 -14.80 2.25 -3.66
C PHE A 118 -15.83 2.50 -4.75
N GLU A 119 -16.81 3.35 -4.46
CA GLU A 119 -17.86 3.75 -5.38
C GLU A 119 -17.32 4.77 -6.40
N ASP A 120 -16.56 5.78 -5.94
CA ASP A 120 -15.98 6.84 -6.77
C ASP A 120 -15.03 6.27 -7.84
N LEU A 121 -14.25 5.25 -7.49
CA LEU A 121 -13.30 4.61 -8.41
C LEU A 121 -13.85 3.32 -9.06
N GLY A 122 -15.14 3.00 -8.90
CA GLY A 122 -15.79 1.84 -9.52
C GLY A 122 -15.20 0.49 -9.11
N LEU A 123 -14.73 0.36 -7.87
CA LEU A 123 -14.08 -0.84 -7.36
C LEU A 123 -15.12 -1.86 -6.86
N THR A 124 -14.90 -3.13 -7.14
CA THR A 124 -15.66 -4.21 -6.52
C THR A 124 -15.28 -4.32 -5.06
N ARG A 125 -16.23 -4.03 -4.15
CA ARG A 125 -15.97 -3.94 -2.72
C ARG A 125 -16.13 -5.28 -2.02
N ILE A 126 -15.10 -5.68 -1.26
CA ILE A 126 -15.12 -6.83 -0.35
C ILE A 126 -15.45 -6.29 1.06
N LYS A 127 -16.69 -6.52 1.49
CA LYS A 127 -17.12 -6.14 2.84
C LYS A 127 -16.54 -7.11 3.87
N ARG A 128 -15.93 -6.56 4.91
CA ARG A 128 -15.39 -7.32 6.04
C ARG A 128 -16.18 -6.98 7.29
N PRO A 129 -17.04 -7.88 7.77
CA PRO A 129 -17.75 -7.66 9.02
C PRO A 129 -16.76 -7.50 10.18
N ASN A 130 -17.07 -6.62 11.11
CA ASN A 130 -16.28 -6.37 12.33
C ASN A 130 -14.90 -5.72 12.11
N THR A 131 -14.66 -5.07 10.97
CA THR A 131 -13.44 -4.29 10.73
C THR A 131 -13.76 -2.86 10.32
N LYS A 132 -12.90 -1.90 10.72
CA LYS A 132 -13.03 -0.49 10.33
C LYS A 132 -12.53 -0.22 8.90
N PHE A 133 -12.05 -1.22 8.18
CA PHE A 133 -11.59 -1.08 6.80
C PHE A 133 -12.08 -2.22 5.93
N HIS A 134 -12.32 -1.89 4.67
CA HIS A 134 -12.67 -2.83 3.61
C HIS A 134 -11.61 -2.82 2.50
N TYR A 135 -11.71 -3.77 1.60
CA TYR A 135 -10.92 -3.79 0.38
C TYR A 135 -11.83 -3.58 -0.81
N GLY A 136 -11.35 -2.81 -1.78
CA GLY A 136 -11.93 -2.75 -3.11
C GLY A 136 -10.92 -3.28 -4.12
N TYR A 137 -11.38 -3.86 -5.21
CA TYR A 137 -10.49 -4.32 -6.27
C TYR A 137 -11.05 -4.05 -7.66
N TYR A 138 -10.15 -3.91 -8.60
CA TYR A 138 -10.41 -3.94 -10.02
C TYR A 138 -9.73 -5.20 -10.62
N GLN A 139 -10.46 -5.95 -11.43
CA GLN A 139 -9.93 -7.12 -12.15
C GLN A 139 -9.41 -6.64 -13.51
N CYS A 140 -8.11 -6.83 -13.78
CA CYS A 140 -7.46 -6.43 -15.03
C CYS A 140 -7.63 -7.47 -16.14
#